data_64e39196c215375c98b71eb4a9015db5
#
_entry.id   64e39196c215375c98b71eb4a9015db5
#
_cell.length_a   1.000
_cell.length_b   1.000
_cell.length_c   1.000
_cell.angle_alpha   90.00
_cell.angle_beta   90.00
_cell.angle_gamma   90.00
#
_symmetry.space_group_name_H-M   'P 1'
#
loop_
_entity.id
_entity.type
_entity.pdbx_description
1 polymer ?
#
loop_
_entity_poly.entity_id
_entity_poly.type
_entity_poly.pdbx_seq_one_letter_code
_entity_poly.pdbx_strand_id
1 'polypeptide(L)'
;DAIVDQLIVWLHKAAAGTLLDLEQGWEPTRRDSCPSTVVFSAEKVAAAAPADGTILVVPAGYVTIDGGLYAIVNAELTAQVDLVFSQDVHNDKLGKWGNGHVAAFIARAPMTGGHPHVVGHYQPETVVDLATLLDRAGELGIDRDALTQGLDGYYGRSILDTQQDSRGWVHGLYAIVILAVQRPASLVGSPGRSVEVLPYVVRYELNAQSLLERNAMVHPAFHAHALSPELLARTSGIPSAATSQPLVVLGCGSVGSKIVMQLGRAGFGSMSFVDNESMSPHNAARHALIEQTSVL
;
A
#
# COMPACT_ATOMS: atom_id res chain seq x y z
N ASP A 1 -36.40 26.53 0.23
CA ASP A 1 -35.32 26.29 1.18
C ASP A 1 -34.14 25.63 0.45
N ALA A 2 -33.00 26.33 0.32
CA ALA A 2 -31.87 25.91 -0.54
C ALA A 2 -31.40 24.47 -0.28
N ILE A 3 -31.49 23.98 0.96
CA ILE A 3 -31.08 22.60 1.31
C ILE A 3 -32.11 21.60 0.75
N VAL A 4 -33.39 21.90 0.82
CA VAL A 4 -34.44 21.03 0.28
C VAL A 4 -34.37 21.00 -1.24
N ASP A 5 -34.15 22.15 -1.87
CA ASP A 5 -33.98 22.24 -3.34
C ASP A 5 -32.78 21.44 -3.80
N GLN A 6 -31.64 21.53 -3.09
CA GLN A 6 -30.46 20.75 -3.37
C GLN A 6 -30.68 19.24 -3.18
N LEU A 7 -31.39 18.82 -2.15
CA LEU A 7 -31.76 17.42 -1.92
C LEU A 7 -32.65 16.88 -3.06
N ILE A 8 -33.62 17.65 -3.51
CA ILE A 8 -34.48 17.26 -4.64
C ILE A 8 -33.64 17.08 -5.90
N VAL A 9 -32.75 18.01 -6.21
CA VAL A 9 -31.83 17.90 -7.36
C VAL A 9 -30.96 16.64 -7.25
N TRP A 10 -30.44 16.36 -6.07
CA TRP A 10 -29.62 15.16 -5.83
C TRP A 10 -30.41 13.87 -6.04
N LEU A 11 -31.63 13.79 -5.49
CA LEU A 11 -32.52 12.63 -5.67
C LEU A 11 -32.91 12.42 -7.14
N HIS A 12 -33.18 13.49 -7.90
CA HIS A 12 -33.44 13.39 -9.34
C HIS A 12 -32.23 12.86 -10.11
N LYS A 13 -31.02 13.36 -9.82
CA LYS A 13 -29.78 12.88 -10.42
C LYS A 13 -29.50 11.41 -10.04
N ALA A 14 -29.78 11.01 -8.80
CA ALA A 14 -29.66 9.64 -8.34
C ALA A 14 -30.58 8.69 -9.12
N ALA A 15 -31.85 9.07 -9.24
CA ALA A 15 -32.85 8.28 -10.00
C ALA A 15 -32.53 8.18 -11.49
N ALA A 16 -31.94 9.23 -12.06
CA ALA A 16 -31.51 9.26 -13.47
C ALA A 16 -30.13 8.58 -13.72
N GLY A 17 -29.41 8.13 -12.67
CA GLY A 17 -28.07 7.59 -12.79
C GLY A 17 -26.99 8.62 -13.22
N THR A 18 -27.27 9.92 -13.03
CA THR A 18 -26.40 11.03 -13.46
C THR A 18 -25.76 11.76 -12.26
N LEU A 19 -25.61 11.07 -11.12
CA LEU A 19 -24.94 11.63 -9.94
C LEU A 19 -23.46 11.87 -10.15
N LEU A 20 -22.84 11.05 -10.99
CA LEU A 20 -21.42 11.14 -11.25
C LEU A 20 -21.15 12.38 -12.11
N ASP A 21 -20.46 13.35 -11.51
CA ASP A 21 -19.98 14.53 -12.20
C ASP A 21 -18.46 14.36 -12.45
N LEU A 22 -18.12 14.05 -13.68
CA LEU A 22 -16.72 13.81 -14.09
C LEU A 22 -15.83 15.05 -13.95
N GLU A 23 -16.41 16.25 -13.94
CA GLU A 23 -15.68 17.49 -13.72
C GLU A 23 -15.21 17.65 -12.27
N GLN A 24 -15.96 17.09 -11.32
CA GLN A 24 -15.58 17.07 -9.90
C GLN A 24 -14.55 15.97 -9.60
N GLY A 25 -14.36 15.04 -10.52
CA GLY A 25 -13.46 13.90 -10.37
C GLY A 25 -14.15 12.65 -9.80
N TRP A 26 -13.38 11.58 -9.69
CA TRP A 26 -13.82 10.30 -9.13
C TRP A 26 -13.55 10.25 -7.63
N GLU A 27 -14.55 10.00 -6.81
CA GLU A 27 -14.38 9.81 -5.37
C GLU A 27 -13.84 8.39 -5.10
N PRO A 28 -12.64 8.25 -4.49
CA PRO A 28 -12.08 6.94 -4.20
C PRO A 28 -12.92 6.15 -3.20
N THR A 29 -12.87 4.83 -3.30
CA THR A 29 -13.52 3.92 -2.35
C THR A 29 -12.99 4.15 -0.93
N ARG A 30 -13.88 4.47 0.00
CA ARG A 30 -13.50 4.73 1.41
C ARG A 30 -13.15 3.43 2.13
N ARG A 31 -12.02 3.44 2.82
CA ARG A 31 -11.48 2.30 3.56
C ARG A 31 -10.91 2.70 4.93
N ASP A 32 -11.36 3.80 5.47
CA ASP A 32 -10.83 4.40 6.72
C ASP A 32 -11.02 3.51 7.96
N SER A 33 -12.02 2.61 7.94
CA SER A 33 -12.33 1.70 9.05
C SER A 33 -11.77 0.29 8.88
N CYS A 34 -10.91 0.07 7.87
CA CYS A 34 -10.32 -1.25 7.64
C CYS A 34 -9.29 -1.60 8.72
N PRO A 35 -9.25 -2.86 9.20
CA PRO A 35 -8.35 -3.25 10.29
C PRO A 35 -6.89 -3.34 9.85
N SER A 36 -6.63 -3.43 8.55
CA SER A 36 -5.29 -3.57 7.98
C SER A 36 -4.92 -2.35 7.16
N THR A 37 -3.61 -2.08 7.10
CA THR A 37 -3.03 -0.96 6.34
C THR A 37 -1.93 -1.46 5.42
N VAL A 38 -1.96 -1.04 4.15
CA VAL A 38 -0.90 -1.33 3.19
C VAL A 38 -0.29 -0.01 2.70
N VAL A 39 1.01 0.12 2.89
CA VAL A 39 1.78 1.32 2.57
C VAL A 39 2.48 1.14 1.23
N PHE A 40 2.20 2.00 0.26
CA PHE A 40 2.89 2.04 -1.03
C PHE A 40 2.69 3.37 -1.74
N SER A 41 3.46 3.61 -2.83
CA SER A 41 3.20 4.73 -3.73
C SER A 41 2.17 4.31 -4.78
N ALA A 42 1.00 4.94 -4.75
CA ALA A 42 -0.07 4.64 -5.70
C ALA A 42 0.34 4.96 -7.15
N GLU A 43 1.15 6.00 -7.36
CA GLU A 43 1.68 6.36 -8.68
C GLU A 43 2.61 5.26 -9.22
N LYS A 44 3.55 4.77 -8.38
CA LYS A 44 4.46 3.69 -8.77
C LYS A 44 3.72 2.39 -9.05
N VAL A 45 2.77 2.02 -8.19
CA VAL A 45 1.94 0.81 -8.38
C VAL A 45 1.12 0.91 -9.67
N ALA A 46 0.46 2.05 -9.91
CA ALA A 46 -0.32 2.25 -11.12
C ALA A 46 0.53 2.19 -12.40
N ALA A 47 1.76 2.70 -12.35
CA ALA A 47 2.71 2.66 -13.46
C ALA A 47 3.31 1.26 -13.68
N ALA A 48 3.56 0.51 -12.60
CA ALA A 48 4.17 -0.82 -12.66
C ALA A 48 3.16 -1.93 -12.96
N ALA A 49 1.86 -1.71 -12.73
CA ALA A 49 0.81 -2.69 -13.00
C ALA A 49 0.82 -3.08 -14.49
N PRO A 50 1.03 -4.39 -14.84
CA PRO A 50 1.24 -4.82 -16.21
C PRO A 50 0.05 -4.52 -17.12
N ALA A 51 0.32 -3.93 -18.28
CA ALA A 51 -0.73 -3.53 -19.24
C ALA A 51 -1.30 -4.70 -20.05
N ASP A 52 -0.64 -5.84 -20.02
CA ASP A 52 -1.05 -7.08 -20.69
C ASP A 52 -1.98 -7.97 -19.85
N GLY A 53 -2.27 -7.55 -18.60
CA GLY A 53 -3.10 -8.30 -17.67
C GLY A 53 -2.37 -9.38 -16.87
N THR A 54 -1.06 -9.51 -17.04
CA THR A 54 -0.25 -10.39 -16.18
C THR A 54 -0.20 -9.86 -14.75
N ILE A 55 0.11 -10.72 -13.78
CA ILE A 55 0.19 -10.35 -12.38
C ILE A 55 1.65 -10.04 -12.02
N LEU A 56 1.89 -8.83 -11.52
CA LEU A 56 3.20 -8.46 -10.99
C LEU A 56 3.25 -8.88 -9.51
N VAL A 57 4.23 -9.71 -9.15
CA VAL A 57 4.46 -10.14 -7.78
C VAL A 57 5.70 -9.46 -7.23
N VAL A 58 5.55 -8.77 -6.09
CA VAL A 58 6.62 -8.02 -5.44
C VAL A 58 6.68 -8.32 -3.94
N PRO A 59 7.84 -8.18 -3.29
CA PRO A 59 7.96 -8.39 -1.86
C PRO A 59 7.30 -7.25 -1.07
N ALA A 60 6.72 -7.62 0.09
CA ALA A 60 6.28 -6.70 1.11
C ALA A 60 6.71 -7.18 2.50
N GLY A 61 7.24 -6.28 3.32
CA GLY A 61 7.43 -6.52 4.73
C GLY A 61 6.13 -6.26 5.49
N TYR A 62 5.84 -7.04 6.55
CA TYR A 62 4.63 -6.83 7.34
C TYR A 62 4.87 -6.99 8.84
N VAL A 63 3.95 -6.41 9.61
CA VAL A 63 3.78 -6.63 11.05
C VAL A 63 2.31 -6.89 11.32
N THR A 64 2.01 -7.88 12.18
CA THR A 64 0.64 -8.10 12.69
C THR A 64 0.55 -7.63 14.13
N ILE A 65 -0.45 -6.81 14.44
CA ILE A 65 -0.73 -6.32 15.79
C ILE A 65 -2.24 -6.37 15.99
N ASP A 66 -2.69 -6.97 17.09
CA ASP A 66 -4.10 -7.03 17.50
C ASP A 66 -5.08 -7.45 16.38
N GLY A 67 -4.66 -8.40 15.54
CA GLY A 67 -5.47 -8.93 14.46
C GLY A 67 -5.47 -8.10 13.17
N GLY A 68 -4.86 -6.92 13.16
CA GLY A 68 -4.60 -6.12 11.96
C GLY A 68 -3.24 -6.44 11.34
N LEU A 69 -3.11 -6.25 10.03
CA LEU A 69 -1.85 -6.38 9.29
C LEU A 69 -1.43 -5.02 8.76
N TYR A 70 -0.19 -4.64 9.08
CA TYR A 70 0.46 -3.44 8.56
C TYR A 70 1.58 -3.87 7.63
N ALA A 71 1.48 -3.57 6.35
CA ALA A 71 2.47 -3.98 5.37
C ALA A 71 3.04 -2.79 4.61
N ILE A 72 4.31 -2.93 4.21
CA ILE A 72 5.01 -1.97 3.35
C ILE A 72 5.45 -2.72 2.10
N VAL A 73 4.88 -2.36 0.96
CA VAL A 73 5.26 -2.91 -0.34
C VAL A 73 6.58 -2.28 -0.79
N ASN A 74 7.48 -3.09 -1.32
CA ASN A 74 8.79 -2.62 -1.78
C ASN A 74 8.65 -1.47 -2.80
N ALA A 75 9.34 -0.36 -2.53
CA ALA A 75 9.26 0.85 -3.34
C ALA A 75 9.81 0.70 -4.76
N GLU A 76 10.72 -0.25 -4.98
CA GLU A 76 11.32 -0.50 -6.29
C GLU A 76 10.41 -1.33 -7.21
N LEU A 77 9.38 -1.99 -6.65
CA LEU A 77 8.43 -2.85 -7.37
C LEU A 77 9.10 -3.83 -8.33
N THR A 78 10.26 -4.37 -7.92
CA THR A 78 10.99 -5.36 -8.70
C THR A 78 10.29 -6.70 -8.60
N ALA A 79 9.93 -7.28 -9.75
CA ALA A 79 9.28 -8.59 -9.80
C ALA A 79 10.15 -9.67 -9.15
N GLN A 80 9.54 -10.50 -8.31
CA GLN A 80 10.20 -11.60 -7.63
C GLN A 80 9.32 -12.86 -7.69
N VAL A 81 9.72 -13.83 -8.48
CA VAL A 81 8.93 -15.04 -8.77
C VAL A 81 8.97 -16.04 -7.61
N ASP A 82 10.08 -16.09 -6.88
CA ASP A 82 10.35 -17.09 -5.84
C ASP A 82 10.10 -16.56 -4.41
N LEU A 83 9.22 -15.57 -4.29
CA LEU A 83 8.89 -15.01 -2.99
C LEU A 83 8.10 -16.03 -2.16
N VAL A 84 8.57 -16.33 -0.97
CA VAL A 84 7.91 -17.18 0.02
C VAL A 84 7.53 -16.37 1.25
N PHE A 85 6.54 -16.89 1.96
CA PHE A 85 6.13 -16.34 3.24
C PHE A 85 7.20 -16.62 4.30
N SER A 86 7.49 -15.60 5.12
CA SER A 86 8.28 -15.77 6.33
C SER A 86 7.62 -15.03 7.49
N GLN A 87 7.73 -15.61 8.69
CA GLN A 87 7.17 -15.01 9.89
C GLN A 87 8.03 -15.31 11.12
N ASP A 88 8.34 -14.24 11.87
CA ASP A 88 8.82 -14.33 13.24
C ASP A 88 7.67 -13.94 14.19
N VAL A 89 7.48 -14.73 15.26
CA VAL A 89 6.40 -14.50 16.22
C VAL A 89 6.99 -14.11 17.56
N HIS A 90 6.46 -13.07 18.13
CA HIS A 90 6.89 -12.50 19.40
C HIS A 90 5.72 -12.54 20.40
N ASN A 91 6.06 -12.84 21.65
CA ASN A 91 5.13 -12.77 22.76
C ASN A 91 5.86 -12.09 23.93
N ASP A 92 5.68 -10.80 24.03
CA ASP A 92 6.36 -9.94 25.00
C ASP A 92 5.38 -9.01 25.74
N LYS A 93 5.90 -7.98 26.37
CA LYS A 93 5.09 -6.99 27.10
C LYS A 93 4.14 -6.18 26.22
N LEU A 94 4.36 -6.14 24.90
CA LEU A 94 3.52 -5.47 23.92
C LEU A 94 2.36 -6.37 23.44
N GLY A 95 2.34 -7.63 23.91
CA GLY A 95 1.35 -8.61 23.48
C GLY A 95 1.91 -9.59 22.45
N LYS A 96 1.01 -10.24 21.71
CA LYS A 96 1.35 -11.21 20.67
C LYS A 96 1.36 -10.51 19.32
N TRP A 97 2.51 -10.46 18.69
CA TRP A 97 2.68 -9.85 17.38
C TRP A 97 3.60 -10.69 16.49
N GLY A 98 3.54 -10.47 15.20
CA GLY A 98 4.40 -11.16 14.24
C GLY A 98 4.91 -10.19 13.19
N ASN A 99 6.08 -10.47 12.64
CA ASN A 99 6.64 -9.75 11.50
C ASN A 99 7.19 -10.72 10.46
N GLY A 100 7.42 -10.25 9.25
CA GLY A 100 7.98 -11.09 8.21
C GLY A 100 7.82 -10.51 6.82
N HIS A 101 7.83 -11.40 5.82
CA HIS A 101 7.69 -11.05 4.42
C HIS A 101 6.53 -11.82 3.79
N VAL A 102 5.84 -11.15 2.87
CA VAL A 102 4.72 -11.68 2.09
C VAL A 102 4.84 -11.25 0.63
N ALA A 103 4.11 -11.94 -0.24
CA ALA A 103 3.93 -11.49 -1.62
C ALA A 103 2.82 -10.44 -1.71
N ALA A 104 3.07 -9.37 -2.47
CA ALA A 104 2.06 -8.45 -2.95
C ALA A 104 1.82 -8.67 -4.44
N PHE A 105 0.58 -8.99 -4.81
CA PHE A 105 0.10 -9.25 -6.17
C PHE A 105 -0.54 -7.99 -6.70
N ILE A 106 0.06 -7.38 -7.71
CA ILE A 106 -0.44 -6.18 -8.37
C ILE A 106 -1.07 -6.59 -9.69
N ALA A 107 -2.35 -6.32 -9.83
CA ALA A 107 -3.16 -6.71 -10.98
C ALA A 107 -3.93 -5.53 -11.55
N ARG A 108 -4.07 -5.51 -12.88
CA ARG A 108 -4.97 -4.61 -13.59
C ARG A 108 -5.60 -5.32 -14.80
N ALA A 109 -6.72 -4.81 -15.29
CA ALA A 109 -7.30 -5.29 -16.54
C ALA A 109 -6.33 -5.04 -17.71
N PRO A 110 -6.25 -5.99 -18.67
CA PRO A 110 -5.42 -5.81 -19.86
C PRO A 110 -5.91 -4.63 -20.71
N MET A 111 -4.98 -3.97 -21.37
CA MET A 111 -5.32 -2.95 -22.37
C MET A 111 -5.82 -3.62 -23.66
N THR A 112 -6.89 -3.10 -24.22
CA THR A 112 -7.44 -3.58 -25.50
C THR A 112 -7.25 -2.49 -26.58
N GLY A 113 -6.49 -2.81 -27.64
CA GLY A 113 -6.20 -1.84 -28.69
C GLY A 113 -5.44 -0.58 -28.20
N GLY A 114 -4.64 -0.70 -27.15
CA GLY A 114 -3.91 0.42 -26.55
C GLY A 114 -4.75 1.28 -25.57
N HIS A 115 -6.02 0.93 -25.35
CA HIS A 115 -6.91 1.64 -24.43
C HIS A 115 -7.10 0.86 -23.12
N PRO A 116 -7.05 1.52 -21.95
CA PRO A 116 -7.29 0.88 -20.67
C PRO A 116 -8.78 0.50 -20.53
N HIS A 117 -9.04 -0.60 -19.81
CA HIS A 117 -10.39 -0.94 -19.37
C HIS A 117 -10.86 0.06 -18.30
N VAL A 118 -11.87 0.87 -18.62
CA VAL A 118 -12.38 1.93 -17.73
C VAL A 118 -13.62 1.45 -17.00
N VAL A 119 -13.59 1.53 -15.66
CA VAL A 119 -14.71 1.18 -14.79
C VAL A 119 -15.37 2.46 -14.29
N GLY A 120 -16.51 2.81 -14.87
CA GLY A 120 -17.23 4.07 -14.63
C GLY A 120 -18.43 3.97 -13.68
N HIS A 121 -18.61 2.86 -12.98
CA HIS A 121 -19.67 2.70 -11.97
C HIS A 121 -19.08 2.46 -10.59
N TYR A 122 -19.77 2.95 -9.57
CA TYR A 122 -19.40 2.72 -8.19
C TYR A 122 -19.79 1.31 -7.77
N GLN A 123 -18.85 0.61 -7.15
CA GLN A 123 -19.07 -0.74 -6.63
C GLN A 123 -18.88 -0.69 -5.10
N PRO A 124 -19.93 -0.98 -4.31
CA PRO A 124 -19.80 -1.06 -2.85
C PRO A 124 -18.81 -2.16 -2.46
N GLU A 125 -18.10 -1.97 -1.37
CA GLU A 125 -17.17 -2.98 -0.87
C GLU A 125 -17.91 -4.18 -0.28
N THR A 126 -17.73 -5.34 -0.88
CA THR A 126 -18.41 -6.60 -0.50
C THR A 126 -17.44 -7.77 -0.35
N VAL A 127 -16.15 -7.51 -0.49
CA VAL A 127 -15.12 -8.57 -0.43
C VAL A 127 -14.89 -9.00 1.01
N VAL A 128 -15.12 -10.30 1.28
CA VAL A 128 -14.97 -10.92 2.61
C VAL A 128 -14.17 -12.23 2.58
N ASP A 129 -14.04 -12.84 1.38
CA ASP A 129 -13.31 -14.09 1.15
C ASP A 129 -12.65 -14.11 -0.23
N LEU A 130 -11.94 -15.18 -0.54
CA LEU A 130 -11.22 -15.31 -1.81
C LEU A 130 -12.18 -15.36 -3.00
N ALA A 131 -13.34 -15.98 -2.86
CA ALA A 131 -14.31 -16.07 -3.96
C ALA A 131 -14.82 -14.68 -4.34
N THR A 132 -15.23 -13.88 -3.35
CA THR A 132 -15.70 -12.51 -3.56
C THR A 132 -14.58 -11.56 -4.03
N LEU A 133 -13.32 -11.79 -3.65
CA LEU A 133 -12.18 -11.06 -4.21
C LEU A 133 -11.99 -11.38 -5.70
N LEU A 134 -12.06 -12.66 -6.08
CA LEU A 134 -11.93 -13.07 -7.47
C LEU A 134 -13.11 -12.58 -8.32
N ASP A 135 -14.33 -12.58 -7.78
CA ASP A 135 -15.49 -11.98 -8.43
C ASP A 135 -15.28 -10.47 -8.66
N ARG A 136 -14.81 -9.77 -7.65
CA ARG A 136 -14.43 -8.35 -7.74
C ARG A 136 -13.36 -8.11 -8.81
N ALA A 137 -12.32 -8.94 -8.87
CA ALA A 137 -11.29 -8.85 -9.91
C ALA A 137 -11.91 -9.00 -11.31
N GLY A 138 -12.79 -9.99 -11.50
CA GLY A 138 -13.51 -10.20 -12.76
C GLY A 138 -14.42 -9.02 -13.16
N GLU A 139 -15.17 -8.44 -12.22
CA GLU A 139 -15.98 -7.24 -12.44
C GLU A 139 -15.14 -6.03 -12.89
N LEU A 140 -13.89 -5.98 -12.46
CA LEU A 140 -12.92 -4.96 -12.83
C LEU A 140 -12.17 -5.29 -14.13
N GLY A 141 -12.51 -6.40 -14.79
CA GLY A 141 -11.87 -6.85 -16.02
C GLY A 141 -10.51 -7.53 -15.84
N ILE A 142 -10.14 -7.85 -14.60
CA ILE A 142 -8.88 -8.52 -14.25
C ILE A 142 -9.05 -10.03 -14.43
N ASP A 143 -8.03 -10.70 -14.96
CA ASP A 143 -8.03 -12.15 -15.18
C ASP A 143 -8.06 -12.90 -13.85
N ARG A 144 -9.20 -13.56 -13.57
CA ARG A 144 -9.43 -14.33 -12.34
C ARG A 144 -8.53 -15.55 -12.26
N ASP A 145 -8.32 -16.22 -13.38
CA ASP A 145 -7.54 -17.47 -13.42
C ASP A 145 -6.05 -17.16 -13.19
N ALA A 146 -5.54 -16.10 -13.81
CA ALA A 146 -4.17 -15.65 -13.58
C ALA A 146 -3.94 -15.26 -12.10
N LEU A 147 -4.88 -14.53 -11.49
CA LEU A 147 -4.80 -14.16 -10.09
C LEU A 147 -4.88 -15.39 -9.17
N THR A 148 -5.78 -16.33 -9.47
CA THR A 148 -5.93 -17.59 -8.73
C THR A 148 -4.65 -18.41 -8.80
N GLN A 149 -4.08 -18.60 -10.00
CA GLN A 149 -2.84 -19.36 -10.19
C GLN A 149 -1.65 -18.74 -9.43
N GLY A 150 -1.55 -17.41 -9.46
CA GLY A 150 -0.53 -16.68 -8.71
C GLY A 150 -0.63 -16.92 -7.21
N LEU A 151 -1.82 -16.74 -6.65
CA LEU A 151 -2.08 -16.95 -5.23
C LEU A 151 -1.89 -18.42 -4.81
N ASP A 152 -2.34 -19.37 -5.62
CA ASP A 152 -2.16 -20.80 -5.39
C ASP A 152 -0.70 -21.22 -5.38
N GLY A 153 0.05 -20.75 -6.37
CA GLY A 153 1.48 -21.00 -6.46
C GLY A 153 2.25 -20.45 -5.27
N TYR A 154 1.89 -19.24 -4.81
CA TYR A 154 2.47 -18.65 -3.61
C TYR A 154 2.11 -19.44 -2.35
N TYR A 155 0.84 -19.75 -2.15
CA TYR A 155 0.36 -20.51 -1.01
C TYR A 155 1.03 -21.89 -0.92
N GLY A 156 1.10 -22.63 -2.04
CA GLY A 156 1.73 -23.96 -2.07
C GLY A 156 3.20 -23.93 -1.67
N ARG A 157 3.98 -22.98 -2.20
CA ARG A 157 5.39 -22.82 -1.82
C ARG A 157 5.55 -22.44 -0.35
N SER A 158 4.77 -21.46 0.11
CA SER A 158 4.85 -20.96 1.48
C SER A 158 4.48 -22.02 2.53
N ILE A 159 3.55 -22.93 2.25
CA ILE A 159 3.26 -24.06 3.14
C ILE A 159 4.43 -25.03 3.22
N LEU A 160 5.04 -25.38 2.09
CA LEU A 160 6.16 -26.32 2.09
C LEU A 160 7.32 -25.77 2.92
N ASP A 161 7.65 -24.50 2.79
CA ASP A 161 8.71 -23.87 3.58
C ASP A 161 8.36 -23.79 5.07
N THR A 162 7.11 -23.46 5.39
CA THR A 162 6.66 -23.38 6.78
C THR A 162 6.68 -24.73 7.49
N GLN A 163 6.41 -25.83 6.77
CA GLN A 163 6.49 -27.18 7.33
C GLN A 163 7.93 -27.64 7.57
N GLN A 164 8.91 -27.08 6.86
CA GLN A 164 10.33 -27.38 7.05
C GLN A 164 10.96 -26.62 8.22
N ASP A 165 10.37 -25.48 8.61
CA ASP A 165 10.86 -24.70 9.77
C ASP A 165 10.23 -25.22 11.06
N SER A 166 11.00 -26.05 11.78
CA SER A 166 10.59 -26.66 13.06
C SER A 166 10.43 -25.68 14.23
N ARG A 167 10.57 -24.37 14.00
CA ARG A 167 10.51 -23.33 15.06
C ARG A 167 9.11 -22.87 15.42
N GLY A 168 8.05 -23.46 14.84
CA GLY A 168 6.76 -23.40 15.53
C GLY A 168 5.72 -22.52 14.87
N TRP A 169 4.87 -21.97 15.51
CA TRP A 169 3.53 -21.45 15.38
C TRP A 169 3.39 -20.38 14.28
N VAL A 170 2.92 -20.76 13.13
CA VAL A 170 2.45 -19.80 12.11
C VAL A 170 1.03 -19.37 12.47
N HIS A 171 0.82 -18.07 12.66
CA HIS A 171 -0.51 -17.52 12.98
C HIS A 171 -1.45 -17.39 11.78
N GLY A 172 -0.98 -17.66 10.60
CA GLY A 172 -1.67 -17.58 9.33
C GLY A 172 -0.68 -17.25 8.21
N LEU A 173 -0.98 -17.67 7.00
CA LEU A 173 -0.27 -17.23 5.82
C LEU A 173 -0.99 -16.01 5.26
N TYR A 174 -0.23 -14.98 4.92
CA TYR A 174 -0.77 -13.75 4.38
C TYR A 174 -0.29 -13.53 2.94
N ALA A 175 -1.14 -12.89 2.14
CA ALA A 175 -0.77 -12.28 0.88
C ALA A 175 -1.45 -10.91 0.79
N ILE A 176 -0.88 -10.03 -0.04
CA ILE A 176 -1.50 -8.73 -0.35
C ILE A 176 -1.93 -8.79 -1.80
N VAL A 177 -3.13 -8.32 -2.11
CA VAL A 177 -3.62 -8.14 -3.48
C VAL A 177 -3.93 -6.66 -3.68
N ILE A 178 -3.39 -6.05 -4.73
CA ILE A 178 -3.65 -4.66 -5.09
C ILE A 178 -4.26 -4.65 -6.49
N LEU A 179 -5.53 -4.29 -6.58
CA LEU A 179 -6.23 -4.14 -7.85
C LEU A 179 -6.10 -2.68 -8.32
N ALA A 180 -5.47 -2.47 -9.47
CA ALA A 180 -5.32 -1.16 -10.09
C ALA A 180 -6.43 -0.95 -11.12
N VAL A 181 -7.30 0.02 -10.90
CA VAL A 181 -8.54 0.23 -11.65
C VAL A 181 -8.51 1.57 -12.35
N GLN A 182 -8.63 1.57 -13.67
CA GLN A 182 -8.77 2.80 -14.43
C GLN A 182 -10.18 3.39 -14.22
N ARG A 183 -10.24 4.64 -13.75
CA ARG A 183 -11.47 5.39 -13.55
C ARG A 183 -11.69 6.40 -14.67
N PRO A 184 -12.94 6.82 -14.93
CA PRO A 184 -13.28 7.72 -16.04
C PRO A 184 -12.80 9.16 -15.83
N ALA A 185 -12.47 9.54 -14.60
CA ALA A 185 -11.97 10.87 -14.24
C ALA A 185 -10.79 10.78 -13.28
N SER A 186 -10.10 11.89 -13.09
CA SER A 186 -9.06 12.00 -12.06
C SER A 186 -9.65 11.78 -10.66
N LEU A 187 -8.88 11.12 -9.79
CA LEU A 187 -9.30 10.89 -8.41
C LEU A 187 -9.34 12.20 -7.64
N VAL A 188 -10.37 12.41 -6.85
CA VAL A 188 -10.47 13.54 -5.91
C VAL A 188 -9.26 13.52 -4.98
N GLY A 189 -8.61 14.67 -4.81
CA GLY A 189 -7.38 14.81 -4.03
C GLY A 189 -6.11 14.30 -4.71
N SER A 190 -6.19 13.81 -5.96
CA SER A 190 -5.03 13.34 -6.74
C SER A 190 -5.14 13.78 -8.20
N PRO A 191 -5.02 15.08 -8.48
CA PRO A 191 -5.19 15.62 -9.83
C PRO A 191 -4.21 14.96 -10.82
N GLY A 192 -4.72 14.63 -12.01
CA GLY A 192 -3.96 13.95 -13.06
C GLY A 192 -3.82 12.42 -12.90
N ARG A 193 -4.27 11.85 -11.79
CA ARG A 193 -4.30 10.40 -11.58
C ARG A 193 -5.71 9.85 -11.69
N SER A 194 -5.95 8.97 -12.66
CA SER A 194 -7.24 8.29 -12.88
C SER A 194 -7.19 6.78 -12.58
N VAL A 195 -6.08 6.28 -12.03
CA VAL A 195 -5.97 4.90 -11.56
C VAL A 195 -6.18 4.87 -10.06
N GLU A 196 -7.27 4.22 -9.65
CA GLU A 196 -7.55 3.89 -8.25
C GLU A 196 -6.87 2.58 -7.89
N VAL A 197 -6.30 2.50 -6.68
CA VAL A 197 -5.64 1.30 -6.16
C VAL A 197 -6.42 0.76 -4.97
N LEU A 198 -6.81 -0.51 -5.06
CA LEU A 198 -7.66 -1.18 -4.07
C LEU A 198 -6.87 -2.31 -3.41
N PRO A 199 -6.23 -2.08 -2.24
CA PRO A 199 -5.51 -3.12 -1.53
C PRO A 199 -6.44 -4.02 -0.72
N TYR A 200 -6.12 -5.32 -0.71
CA TYR A 200 -6.75 -6.36 0.08
C TYR A 200 -5.69 -7.19 0.80
N VAL A 201 -6.01 -7.66 1.98
CA VAL A 201 -5.22 -8.66 2.71
C VAL A 201 -5.92 -9.99 2.62
N VAL A 202 -5.23 -10.99 2.11
CA VAL A 202 -5.65 -12.38 2.05
C VAL A 202 -4.99 -13.11 3.20
N ARG A 203 -5.77 -13.74 4.07
CA ARG A 203 -5.30 -14.58 5.17
C ARG A 203 -5.74 -16.01 4.91
N TYR A 204 -4.77 -16.87 4.69
CA TYR A 204 -5.02 -18.31 4.57
C TYR A 204 -5.04 -18.96 5.95
N GLU A 205 -6.05 -19.78 6.22
CA GLU A 205 -6.06 -20.62 7.41
C GLU A 205 -5.22 -21.87 7.16
N LEU A 206 -4.29 -22.13 8.07
CA LEU A 206 -3.49 -23.36 8.07
C LEU A 206 -4.34 -24.49 8.63
N ASN A 207 -5.08 -25.18 7.80
CA ASN A 207 -5.80 -26.36 8.19
C ASN A 207 -4.98 -27.61 7.85
N ALA A 208 -4.50 -28.32 8.86
CA ALA A 208 -3.61 -29.47 8.72
C ALA A 208 -4.24 -30.66 7.94
N GLN A 209 -5.50 -30.61 7.55
CA GLN A 209 -6.24 -31.72 6.95
C GLN A 209 -6.63 -31.56 5.49
N SER A 210 -6.59 -30.38 4.90
CA SER A 210 -6.87 -30.28 3.45
C SER A 210 -6.25 -29.05 2.80
N LEU A 211 -5.31 -29.31 1.90
CA LEU A 211 -4.87 -28.35 0.86
C LEU A 211 -6.01 -28.00 -0.12
N LEU A 212 -7.17 -28.62 0.01
CA LEU A 212 -8.30 -28.53 -0.93
C LEU A 212 -9.46 -27.66 -0.43
N GLU A 213 -9.59 -27.44 0.87
CA GLU A 213 -10.57 -26.52 1.42
C GLU A 213 -9.91 -25.17 1.75
N ARG A 214 -9.81 -24.35 0.73
CA ARG A 214 -9.15 -23.03 0.80
C ARG A 214 -10.07 -21.98 1.42
N ASN A 215 -10.24 -22.03 2.72
CA ASN A 215 -10.87 -20.93 3.44
C ASN A 215 -9.84 -19.81 3.64
N ALA A 216 -9.71 -18.95 2.64
CA ALA A 216 -8.97 -17.70 2.79
C ALA A 216 -9.96 -16.59 3.15
N MET A 217 -9.79 -16.00 4.33
CA MET A 217 -10.46 -14.75 4.68
C MET A 217 -9.79 -13.61 3.92
N VAL A 218 -10.60 -12.76 3.33
CA VAL A 218 -10.10 -11.56 2.66
C VAL A 218 -10.82 -10.35 3.25
N HIS A 219 -10.06 -9.30 3.48
CA HIS A 219 -10.65 -8.04 3.88
C HIS A 219 -9.96 -6.88 3.16
N PRO A 220 -10.70 -5.81 2.86
CA PRO A 220 -10.12 -4.60 2.31
C PRO A 220 -9.12 -4.03 3.30
N ALA A 221 -8.09 -3.36 2.78
CA ALA A 221 -7.10 -2.66 3.58
C ALA A 221 -7.10 -1.18 3.28
N PHE A 222 -6.76 -0.38 4.28
CA PHE A 222 -6.51 1.05 4.08
C PHE A 222 -5.22 1.24 3.28
N HIS A 223 -5.26 2.09 2.26
CA HIS A 223 -4.06 2.51 1.53
C HIS A 223 -3.43 3.70 2.23
N ALA A 224 -2.25 3.51 2.80
CA ALA A 224 -1.43 4.61 3.28
C ALA A 224 -0.36 4.98 2.24
N HIS A 225 -0.19 6.28 2.00
CA HIS A 225 0.83 6.74 1.08
C HIS A 225 2.23 6.54 1.65
N ALA A 226 3.10 5.87 0.90
CA ALA A 226 4.51 5.82 1.24
C ALA A 226 5.08 7.24 1.20
N LEU A 227 5.81 7.61 2.24
CA LEU A 227 6.55 8.85 2.23
C LEU A 227 7.67 8.74 1.19
N SER A 228 7.58 9.56 0.15
CA SER A 228 8.62 9.69 -0.87
C SER A 228 9.07 11.14 -0.98
N PRO A 229 10.30 11.40 -1.47
CA PRO A 229 10.76 12.76 -1.73
C PRO A 229 9.77 13.55 -2.61
N GLU A 230 9.19 12.91 -3.61
CA GLU A 230 8.24 13.53 -4.55
C GLU A 230 6.93 13.91 -3.84
N LEU A 231 6.40 13.04 -2.97
CA LEU A 231 5.21 13.33 -2.17
C LEU A 231 5.48 14.49 -1.21
N LEU A 232 6.61 14.45 -0.51
CA LEU A 232 7.01 15.49 0.43
C LEU A 232 7.23 16.84 -0.27
N ALA A 233 7.89 16.86 -1.43
CA ALA A 233 8.07 18.04 -2.25
C ALA A 233 6.72 18.66 -2.66
N ARG A 234 5.82 17.83 -3.16
CA ARG A 234 4.47 18.25 -3.58
C ARG A 234 3.67 18.85 -2.42
N THR A 235 3.68 18.19 -1.26
CA THR A 235 2.93 18.67 -0.08
C THR A 235 3.55 19.90 0.56
N SER A 236 4.86 20.11 0.39
CA SER A 236 5.58 21.31 0.84
C SER A 236 5.52 22.47 -0.14
N GLY A 237 4.93 22.27 -1.34
CA GLY A 237 4.87 23.28 -2.39
C GLY A 237 6.23 23.59 -3.05
N ILE A 238 7.23 22.71 -2.88
CA ILE A 238 8.56 22.88 -3.46
C ILE A 238 8.63 22.12 -4.79
N PRO A 239 9.13 22.77 -5.87
CA PRO A 239 9.30 22.06 -7.14
C PRO A 239 10.23 20.85 -7.01
N SER A 240 9.85 19.71 -7.58
CA SER A 240 10.65 18.47 -7.54
C SER A 240 12.06 18.63 -8.13
N ALA A 241 12.23 19.54 -9.10
CA ALA A 241 13.53 19.86 -9.64
C ALA A 241 14.49 20.46 -8.61
N ALA A 242 13.97 21.15 -7.58
CA ALA A 242 14.80 21.67 -6.48
C ALA A 242 15.13 20.58 -5.48
N THR A 243 14.18 19.69 -5.15
CA THR A 243 14.39 18.64 -4.15
C THR A 243 15.25 17.47 -4.65
N SER A 244 15.40 17.31 -5.97
CA SER A 244 16.29 16.31 -6.58
C SER A 244 17.76 16.72 -6.62
N GLN A 245 18.08 17.98 -6.30
CA GLN A 245 19.47 18.44 -6.25
C GLN A 245 20.18 17.87 -5.01
N PRO A 246 21.40 17.35 -5.16
CA PRO A 246 22.19 16.92 -4.01
C PRO A 246 22.60 18.16 -3.19
N LEU A 247 22.46 18.04 -1.87
CA LEU A 247 22.83 19.09 -0.92
C LEU A 247 24.00 18.62 -0.04
N VAL A 248 24.90 19.55 0.28
CA VAL A 248 25.91 19.35 1.30
C VAL A 248 25.62 20.30 2.46
N VAL A 249 25.48 19.76 3.65
CA VAL A 249 25.26 20.55 4.87
C VAL A 249 26.55 20.54 5.69
N LEU A 250 27.09 21.70 5.90
CA LEU A 250 28.29 21.91 6.72
C LEU A 250 27.87 22.38 8.11
N GLY A 251 28.19 21.59 9.13
CA GLY A 251 27.77 21.83 10.51
C GLY A 251 26.37 21.27 10.79
N CYS A 252 26.30 20.13 11.51
CA CYS A 252 25.07 19.45 11.85
C CYS A 252 24.70 19.61 13.36
N GLY A 253 25.23 20.61 14.03
CA GLY A 253 24.91 20.92 15.42
C GLY A 253 23.44 21.40 15.61
N SER A 254 23.23 22.23 16.62
CA SER A 254 21.88 22.70 17.03
C SER A 254 21.03 23.33 15.93
N VAL A 255 21.63 24.12 15.04
CA VAL A 255 20.91 24.78 13.92
C VAL A 255 20.90 23.88 12.70
N GLY A 256 22.06 23.34 12.30
CA GLY A 256 22.18 22.51 11.10
C GLY A 256 21.28 21.28 11.12
N SER A 257 21.19 20.59 12.25
CA SER A 257 20.32 19.43 12.40
C SER A 257 18.84 19.77 12.20
N LYS A 258 18.39 20.92 12.65
CA LYS A 258 17.00 21.39 12.44
C LYS A 258 16.74 21.74 10.99
N ILE A 259 17.70 22.38 10.33
CA ILE A 259 17.64 22.67 8.89
C ILE A 259 17.54 21.37 8.09
N VAL A 260 18.42 20.41 8.37
CA VAL A 260 18.40 19.07 7.73
C VAL A 260 17.05 18.39 7.90
N MET A 261 16.50 18.41 9.11
CA MET A 261 15.18 17.81 9.38
C MET A 261 14.08 18.49 8.56
N GLN A 262 14.10 19.82 8.42
CA GLN A 262 13.10 20.54 7.62
C GLN A 262 13.29 20.28 6.12
N LEU A 263 14.52 20.23 5.62
CA LEU A 263 14.82 19.89 4.24
C LEU A 263 14.36 18.47 3.92
N GLY A 264 14.61 17.49 4.80
CA GLY A 264 14.10 16.12 4.63
C GLY A 264 12.57 16.07 4.56
N ARG A 265 11.88 16.79 5.45
CA ARG A 265 10.41 16.93 5.42
C ARG A 265 9.89 17.63 4.16
N ALA A 266 10.71 18.47 3.56
CA ALA A 266 10.39 19.16 2.31
C ALA A 266 10.69 18.34 1.05
N GLY A 267 11.20 17.11 1.20
CA GLY A 267 11.43 16.18 0.10
C GLY A 267 12.85 16.17 -0.48
N PHE A 268 13.80 16.83 0.16
CA PHE A 268 15.21 16.71 -0.24
C PHE A 268 15.74 15.32 0.15
N GLY A 269 15.91 14.45 -0.84
CA GLY A 269 16.28 13.03 -0.61
C GLY A 269 17.77 12.76 -0.64
N SER A 270 18.58 13.61 -1.25
CA SER A 270 20.04 13.45 -1.40
C SER A 270 20.76 14.52 -0.59
N MET A 271 21.22 14.17 0.60
CA MET A 271 21.94 15.07 1.50
C MET A 271 23.21 14.43 2.03
N SER A 272 24.33 15.15 1.97
CA SER A 272 25.61 14.79 2.61
C SER A 272 25.87 15.71 3.80
N PHE A 273 26.29 15.13 4.90
CA PHE A 273 26.52 15.88 6.14
C PHE A 273 28.00 15.88 6.48
N VAL A 274 28.52 17.06 6.80
CA VAL A 274 29.91 17.23 7.23
C VAL A 274 29.91 18.03 8.53
N ASP A 275 30.44 17.43 9.57
CA ASP A 275 30.66 18.06 10.87
C ASP A 275 32.04 17.67 11.39
N ASN A 276 32.67 18.58 12.10
CA ASN A 276 33.99 18.35 12.71
C ASN A 276 33.89 17.86 14.16
N GLU A 277 32.66 17.78 14.71
CA GLU A 277 32.41 17.35 16.09
C GLU A 277 31.57 16.07 16.12
N SER A 278 31.76 15.29 17.15
CA SER A 278 30.88 14.15 17.44
C SER A 278 29.73 14.58 18.35
N MET A 279 28.57 13.94 18.18
CA MET A 279 27.42 14.18 19.02
C MET A 279 27.72 13.74 20.47
N SER A 280 27.63 14.65 21.39
CA SER A 280 27.80 14.41 22.82
C SER A 280 26.49 14.57 23.58
N PRO A 281 26.29 13.95 24.76
CA PRO A 281 25.04 13.99 25.51
C PRO A 281 24.46 15.39 25.74
N HIS A 282 25.32 16.41 25.95
CA HIS A 282 24.89 17.79 26.13
C HIS A 282 24.30 18.41 24.84
N ASN A 283 24.57 17.83 23.68
CA ASN A 283 24.01 18.28 22.40
C ASN A 283 22.57 17.81 22.21
N ALA A 284 22.18 16.69 22.86
CA ALA A 284 20.84 16.11 22.73
C ALA A 284 19.71 17.11 23.06
N ALA A 285 19.96 17.99 24.06
CA ALA A 285 18.97 19.02 24.42
C ALA A 285 18.71 20.06 23.31
N ARG A 286 19.60 20.21 22.34
CA ARG A 286 19.55 21.25 21.30
C ARG A 286 19.51 20.67 19.89
N HIS A 287 19.88 19.40 19.72
CA HIS A 287 19.90 18.73 18.44
C HIS A 287 18.49 18.31 18.00
N ALA A 288 18.22 18.28 16.70
CA ALA A 288 16.93 17.83 16.16
C ALA A 288 16.75 16.31 16.23
N LEU A 289 17.86 15.55 16.21
CA LEU A 289 17.88 14.10 16.33
C LEU A 289 18.24 13.73 17.76
N ILE A 290 17.48 12.81 18.33
CA ILE A 290 17.76 12.19 19.62
C ILE A 290 18.14 10.75 19.33
N GLU A 291 19.38 10.39 19.60
CA GLU A 291 19.82 9.01 19.47
C GLU A 291 19.37 8.22 20.70
N GLN A 292 18.50 7.24 20.52
CA GLN A 292 18.03 6.39 21.61
C GLN A 292 19.11 5.43 22.14
N THR A 293 20.12 5.14 21.33
CA THR A 293 21.23 4.22 21.69
C THR A 293 22.29 4.83 22.60
N SER A 294 22.34 6.15 22.73
CA SER A 294 23.32 6.83 23.60
C SER A 294 22.87 6.96 25.07
N VAL A 295 21.77 6.33 25.45
CA VAL A 295 21.18 6.40 26.81
C VAL A 295 21.34 5.09 27.59
N LEU A 296 22.13 4.15 27.08
CA LEU A 296 22.44 2.88 27.77
C LEU A 296 23.90 2.88 28.28
#